data_9f320980fab07659c6fe17a9bf1c6f0a
#
_entry.id   9f320980fab07659c6fe17a9bf1c6f0a
#
_cell.length_a   1.000
_cell.length_b   1.000
_cell.length_c   1.000
_cell.angle_alpha   90.00
_cell.angle_beta   90.00
_cell.angle_gamma   90.00
#
_symmetry.space_group_name_H-M   'P 1'
#
loop_
_entity.id
_entity.type
_entity.pdbx_description
1 polymer ?
#
loop_
_entity_poly.entity_id
_entity_poly.type
_entity_poly.pdbx_seq_one_letter_code
_entity_poly.pdbx_strand_id
1 'polypeptide(L)'
;MGGHIRLHQDGHRIFHHSGIAAFAEYAVMSVHSLVKIDPTIPPEHAALLGCAVMTGAGAVINTSEVTVGDTVAVVGAGGVGLSAMMAAVAAGSTKIIAIDISDEKLEITRKFGATHAFNATDPDIVSKVKAQTDGGVHIAIESAGVPKALELAFDVTRIGGKTVAAGLPSPSRNVSISHFVLGAQERSLKGSYMGSCIPSRDIPKFLTMYQQGILRIDHLAGDQIKLEDLNEAFDLMKKGGALRTVLVP
;
A
#
# COMPACT_ATOMS: atom_id res chain seq x y z
N MET A 1 4.08 -20.03 -13.97
CA MET A 1 3.86 -19.07 -15.07
C MET A 1 4.60 -19.62 -16.28
N GLY A 2 3.92 -19.80 -17.41
CA GLY A 2 4.44 -20.60 -18.54
C GLY A 2 5.54 -19.97 -19.39
N GLY A 3 6.17 -18.87 -18.97
CA GLY A 3 7.35 -18.29 -19.63
C GLY A 3 7.21 -17.87 -21.11
N HIS A 4 6.01 -18.02 -21.69
CA HIS A 4 5.81 -17.69 -23.10
C HIS A 4 5.66 -16.19 -23.31
N ILE A 5 6.56 -15.63 -24.14
CA ILE A 5 6.50 -14.24 -24.56
C ILE A 5 5.59 -14.17 -25.78
N ARG A 6 4.55 -13.35 -25.70
CA ARG A 6 3.51 -13.22 -26.74
C ARG A 6 3.58 -11.91 -27.52
N LEU A 7 4.25 -10.91 -26.95
CA LEU A 7 4.37 -9.59 -27.57
C LEU A 7 5.77 -9.40 -28.16
N HIS A 8 5.81 -8.81 -29.35
CA HIS A 8 7.04 -8.47 -30.05
C HIS A 8 6.88 -7.12 -30.71
N GLN A 9 7.95 -6.33 -30.76
CA GLN A 9 8.05 -5.08 -31.51
C GLN A 9 9.39 -5.05 -32.23
N ASP A 10 9.39 -4.85 -33.53
CA ASP A 10 10.59 -4.78 -34.39
C ASP A 10 11.55 -5.98 -34.16
N GLY A 11 11.00 -7.17 -34.00
CA GLY A 11 11.75 -8.41 -33.73
C GLY A 11 12.23 -8.57 -32.29
N HIS A 12 12.05 -7.58 -31.43
CA HIS A 12 12.39 -7.64 -30.02
C HIS A 12 11.26 -8.20 -29.17
N ARG A 13 11.62 -8.99 -28.16
CA ARG A 13 10.64 -9.55 -27.20
C ARG A 13 10.20 -8.50 -26.21
N ILE A 14 8.88 -8.36 -26.02
CA ILE A 14 8.29 -7.50 -24.97
C ILE A 14 7.76 -8.40 -23.87
N PHE A 15 8.26 -8.17 -22.65
CA PHE A 15 7.84 -8.93 -21.48
C PHE A 15 6.53 -8.42 -20.92
N HIS A 16 5.64 -9.36 -20.57
CA HIS A 16 4.38 -9.04 -19.92
C HIS A 16 4.62 -8.77 -18.43
N HIS A 17 4.35 -7.57 -17.97
CA HIS A 17 4.38 -7.30 -16.53
C HIS A 17 3.35 -8.19 -15.82
N SER A 18 3.79 -8.94 -14.82
CA SER A 18 2.96 -9.90 -14.05
C SER A 18 2.20 -10.93 -14.92
N GLY A 19 2.64 -11.15 -16.18
CA GLY A 19 1.98 -12.07 -17.12
C GLY A 19 0.70 -11.57 -17.75
N ILE A 20 0.35 -10.29 -17.58
CA ILE A 20 -0.94 -9.70 -17.99
C ILE A 20 -0.77 -8.65 -19.09
N ALA A 21 0.09 -7.63 -18.89
CA ALA A 21 0.19 -6.45 -19.76
C ALA A 21 -1.16 -5.72 -19.91
N ALA A 22 -1.68 -5.20 -18.77
CA ALA A 22 -3.05 -4.70 -18.67
C ALA A 22 -3.30 -3.29 -19.27
N PHE A 23 -2.26 -2.53 -19.63
CA PHE A 23 -2.44 -1.26 -20.31
C PHE A 23 -2.68 -1.49 -21.82
N ALA A 24 -3.85 -1.98 -22.15
CA ALA A 24 -4.27 -2.34 -23.50
C ALA A 24 -5.79 -2.47 -23.56
N GLU A 25 -6.37 -2.29 -24.73
CA GLU A 25 -7.80 -2.54 -24.97
C GLU A 25 -8.18 -4.03 -24.76
N TYR A 26 -7.25 -4.93 -25.05
CA TYR A 26 -7.43 -6.38 -24.88
C TYR A 26 -6.20 -7.01 -24.23
N ALA A 27 -6.44 -7.90 -23.27
CA ALA A 27 -5.39 -8.70 -22.63
C ALA A 27 -5.74 -10.18 -22.63
N VAL A 28 -4.73 -11.03 -22.88
CA VAL A 28 -4.86 -12.47 -22.74
C VAL A 28 -4.14 -12.92 -21.50
N MET A 29 -4.86 -13.50 -20.55
CA MET A 29 -4.33 -13.92 -19.27
C MET A 29 -4.85 -15.29 -18.84
N SER A 30 -4.17 -15.89 -17.87
CA SER A 30 -4.61 -17.15 -17.26
C SER A 30 -5.90 -16.94 -16.46
N VAL A 31 -6.84 -17.86 -16.57
CA VAL A 31 -8.05 -17.88 -15.73
C VAL A 31 -7.73 -17.90 -14.22
N HIS A 32 -6.58 -18.48 -13.84
CA HIS A 32 -6.12 -18.50 -12.45
C HIS A 32 -5.62 -17.13 -11.94
N SER A 33 -5.41 -16.16 -12.85
CA SER A 33 -5.07 -14.78 -12.51
C SER A 33 -6.29 -13.86 -12.44
N LEU A 34 -7.50 -14.42 -12.58
CA LEU A 34 -8.76 -13.68 -12.56
C LEU A 34 -9.53 -13.94 -11.26
N VAL A 35 -10.16 -12.90 -10.79
CA VAL A 35 -11.15 -12.97 -9.72
C VAL A 35 -12.46 -12.43 -10.25
N LYS A 36 -13.51 -13.27 -10.23
CA LYS A 36 -14.86 -12.83 -10.60
C LYS A 36 -15.40 -11.91 -9.50
N ILE A 37 -15.90 -10.75 -9.89
CA ILE A 37 -16.51 -9.78 -8.98
C ILE A 37 -17.95 -9.50 -9.38
N ASP A 38 -18.71 -8.85 -8.51
CA ASP A 38 -20.06 -8.37 -8.78
C ASP A 38 -20.02 -7.31 -9.89
N PRO A 39 -20.81 -7.47 -10.98
CA PRO A 39 -20.84 -6.50 -12.08
C PRO A 39 -21.41 -5.13 -11.72
N THR A 40 -22.03 -4.98 -10.54
CA THR A 40 -22.52 -3.69 -10.03
C THR A 40 -21.39 -2.82 -9.46
N ILE A 41 -20.20 -3.37 -9.23
CA ILE A 41 -19.04 -2.62 -8.77
C ILE A 41 -18.49 -1.78 -9.93
N PRO A 42 -18.34 -0.45 -9.76
CA PRO A 42 -17.75 0.41 -10.78
C PRO A 42 -16.35 -0.08 -11.18
N PRO A 43 -16.07 -0.25 -12.49
CA PRO A 43 -14.78 -0.77 -12.96
C PRO A 43 -13.57 0.01 -12.43
N GLU A 44 -13.69 1.34 -12.32
CA GLU A 44 -12.66 2.24 -11.80
C GLU A 44 -12.31 1.97 -10.34
N HIS A 45 -13.27 1.53 -9.53
CA HIS A 45 -13.02 1.12 -8.14
C HIS A 45 -12.47 -0.32 -8.09
N ALA A 46 -12.98 -1.20 -8.95
CA ALA A 46 -12.53 -2.59 -9.04
C ALA A 46 -11.05 -2.69 -9.45
N ALA A 47 -10.59 -1.82 -10.35
CA ALA A 47 -9.21 -1.76 -10.82
C ALA A 47 -8.19 -1.54 -9.68
N LEU A 48 -8.60 -0.87 -8.59
CA LEU A 48 -7.74 -0.56 -7.44
C LEU A 48 -7.50 -1.78 -6.53
N LEU A 49 -8.36 -2.78 -6.61
CA LEU A 49 -8.29 -3.98 -5.74
C LEU A 49 -7.10 -4.88 -6.08
N GLY A 50 -6.71 -4.96 -7.35
CA GLY A 50 -5.69 -5.91 -7.82
C GLY A 50 -4.27 -5.63 -7.29
N CYS A 51 -4.02 -4.44 -6.75
CA CYS A 51 -2.71 -4.07 -6.22
C CYS A 51 -2.81 -3.23 -4.94
N ALA A 52 -3.21 -1.96 -5.06
CA ALA A 52 -3.09 -1.00 -3.95
C ALA A 52 -3.92 -1.38 -2.73
N VAL A 53 -5.21 -1.68 -2.93
CA VAL A 53 -6.12 -2.04 -1.84
C VAL A 53 -5.71 -3.38 -1.24
N MET A 54 -5.47 -4.38 -2.08
CA MET A 54 -5.08 -5.70 -1.61
C MET A 54 -3.78 -5.65 -0.80
N THR A 55 -2.78 -4.90 -1.27
CA THR A 55 -1.50 -4.76 -0.56
C THR A 55 -1.66 -4.04 0.77
N GLY A 56 -2.32 -2.88 0.79
CA GLY A 56 -2.45 -2.07 1.99
C GLY A 56 -3.38 -2.70 3.02
N ALA A 57 -4.59 -3.08 2.62
CA ALA A 57 -5.55 -3.71 3.53
C ALA A 57 -5.04 -5.08 4.01
N GLY A 58 -4.42 -5.87 3.13
CA GLY A 58 -3.84 -7.14 3.51
C GLY A 58 -2.64 -7.01 4.45
N ALA A 59 -1.81 -5.99 4.31
CA ALA A 59 -0.72 -5.71 5.25
C ALA A 59 -1.25 -5.51 6.68
N VAL A 60 -2.39 -4.84 6.82
CA VAL A 60 -3.08 -4.61 8.10
C VAL A 60 -3.73 -5.90 8.60
N ILE A 61 -4.59 -6.52 7.78
CA ILE A 61 -5.49 -7.58 8.22
C ILE A 61 -4.78 -8.94 8.27
N ASN A 62 -4.01 -9.29 7.22
CA ASN A 62 -3.43 -10.62 7.09
C ASN A 62 -2.00 -10.71 7.62
N THR A 63 -1.18 -9.62 7.43
CA THR A 63 0.24 -9.68 7.79
C THR A 63 0.47 -9.20 9.23
N SER A 64 -0.08 -8.04 9.59
CA SER A 64 0.09 -7.45 10.92
C SER A 64 -0.86 -8.02 11.95
N GLU A 65 -2.05 -8.46 11.50
CA GLU A 65 -3.11 -8.92 12.39
C GLU A 65 -3.50 -7.83 13.41
N VAL A 66 -3.72 -6.61 12.90
CA VAL A 66 -4.14 -5.46 13.73
C VAL A 66 -5.41 -5.80 14.48
N THR A 67 -5.43 -5.46 15.76
CA THR A 67 -6.58 -5.70 16.65
C THR A 67 -7.15 -4.38 17.16
N VAL A 68 -8.38 -4.46 17.70
CA VAL A 68 -9.06 -3.31 18.31
C VAL A 68 -8.19 -2.73 19.43
N GLY A 69 -7.99 -1.42 19.38
CA GLY A 69 -7.18 -0.70 20.36
C GLY A 69 -5.72 -0.46 19.93
N ASP A 70 -5.21 -1.15 18.92
CA ASP A 70 -3.86 -0.95 18.42
C ASP A 70 -3.63 0.48 17.92
N THR A 71 -2.39 0.93 18.03
CA THR A 71 -1.89 2.14 17.36
C THR A 71 -1.07 1.72 16.15
N VAL A 72 -1.33 2.36 14.99
CA VAL A 72 -0.71 2.02 13.71
C VAL A 72 0.00 3.23 13.13
N ALA A 73 1.24 3.07 12.67
CA ALA A 73 1.91 4.05 11.81
C ALA A 73 1.96 3.52 10.38
N VAL A 74 1.75 4.40 9.42
CA VAL A 74 1.89 4.09 8.00
C VAL A 74 2.91 5.06 7.40
N VAL A 75 4.04 4.52 6.94
CA VAL A 75 5.11 5.28 6.31
C VAL A 75 4.97 5.16 4.79
N GLY A 76 4.61 6.27 4.15
CA GLY A 76 4.23 6.37 2.75
C GLY A 76 2.71 6.56 2.59
N ALA A 77 2.28 7.75 2.16
CA ALA A 77 0.88 8.11 1.93
C ALA A 77 0.46 7.97 0.45
N GLY A 78 0.99 6.95 -0.23
CA GLY A 78 0.52 6.54 -1.55
C GLY A 78 -0.71 5.62 -1.49
N GLY A 79 -1.19 5.13 -2.63
CA GLY A 79 -2.40 4.29 -2.68
C GLY A 79 -2.37 3.05 -1.77
N VAL A 80 -1.21 2.43 -1.57
CA VAL A 80 -1.04 1.31 -0.63
C VAL A 80 -1.17 1.79 0.82
N GLY A 81 -0.49 2.89 1.17
CA GLY A 81 -0.56 3.45 2.53
C GLY A 81 -1.95 3.95 2.90
N LEU A 82 -2.63 4.65 1.99
CA LEU A 82 -4.00 5.10 2.20
C LEU A 82 -4.96 3.91 2.40
N SER A 83 -4.75 2.82 1.63
CA SER A 83 -5.50 1.57 1.81
C SER A 83 -5.23 0.92 3.17
N ALA A 84 -3.97 0.97 3.64
CA ALA A 84 -3.61 0.47 4.97
C ALA A 84 -4.26 1.32 6.09
N MET A 85 -4.32 2.65 5.94
CA MET A 85 -5.01 3.51 6.90
C MET A 85 -6.50 3.19 7.02
N MET A 86 -7.21 3.05 5.89
CA MET A 86 -8.62 2.65 5.89
C MET A 86 -8.82 1.29 6.56
N ALA A 87 -7.96 0.33 6.27
CA ALA A 87 -8.04 -0.98 6.88
C ALA A 87 -7.72 -0.95 8.39
N ALA A 88 -6.82 -0.08 8.83
CA ALA A 88 -6.55 0.13 10.26
C ALA A 88 -7.77 0.73 10.99
N VAL A 89 -8.49 1.66 10.37
CA VAL A 89 -9.80 2.13 10.88
C VAL A 89 -10.77 0.96 11.00
N ALA A 90 -10.91 0.17 9.94
CA ALA A 90 -11.81 -0.98 9.90
C ALA A 90 -11.46 -2.05 10.95
N ALA A 91 -10.19 -2.21 11.29
CA ALA A 91 -9.71 -3.11 12.32
C ALA A 91 -9.87 -2.56 13.76
N GLY A 92 -10.33 -1.31 13.91
CA GLY A 92 -10.55 -0.68 15.22
C GLY A 92 -9.31 -0.07 15.86
N SER A 93 -8.34 0.36 15.06
CA SER A 93 -7.16 1.09 15.56
C SER A 93 -7.59 2.41 16.21
N THR A 94 -6.98 2.74 17.36
CA THR A 94 -7.31 3.95 18.14
C THR A 94 -6.53 5.19 17.70
N LYS A 95 -5.31 4.99 17.21
CA LYS A 95 -4.47 6.04 16.63
C LYS A 95 -3.85 5.54 15.34
N ILE A 96 -3.96 6.34 14.30
CA ILE A 96 -3.38 6.07 12.99
C ILE A 96 -2.49 7.24 12.63
N ILE A 97 -1.19 6.98 12.55
CA ILE A 97 -0.15 7.97 12.30
C ILE A 97 0.26 7.86 10.84
N ALA A 98 -0.01 8.89 10.05
CA ALA A 98 0.48 9.00 8.68
C ALA A 98 1.86 9.66 8.66
N ILE A 99 2.79 9.12 7.90
CA ILE A 99 4.15 9.65 7.72
C ILE A 99 4.48 9.66 6.23
N ASP A 100 4.80 10.82 5.68
CA ASP A 100 5.24 10.99 4.27
C ASP A 100 6.20 12.18 4.18
N ILE A 101 6.96 12.26 3.09
CA ILE A 101 7.82 13.42 2.79
C ILE A 101 7.05 14.60 2.17
N SER A 102 5.85 14.37 1.65
CA SER A 102 4.99 15.35 0.98
C SER A 102 3.89 15.83 1.91
N ASP A 103 3.92 17.13 2.24
CA ASP A 103 2.87 17.76 3.04
C ASP A 103 1.52 17.71 2.33
N GLU A 104 1.49 17.86 1.00
CA GLU A 104 0.28 17.73 0.19
C GLU A 104 -0.40 16.35 0.37
N LYS A 105 0.41 15.27 0.37
CA LYS A 105 -0.12 13.93 0.64
C LYS A 105 -0.58 13.76 2.08
N LEU A 106 0.08 14.39 3.02
CA LEU A 106 -0.30 14.32 4.43
C LEU A 106 -1.65 14.99 4.69
N GLU A 107 -1.96 16.09 4.00
CA GLU A 107 -3.25 16.78 4.13
C GLU A 107 -4.45 15.89 3.83
N ILE A 108 -4.33 15.01 2.82
CA ILE A 108 -5.44 14.13 2.44
C ILE A 108 -5.61 12.91 3.35
N THR A 109 -4.59 12.54 4.13
CA THR A 109 -4.59 11.30 4.93
C THR A 109 -5.71 11.25 5.96
N ARG A 110 -6.19 12.41 6.44
CA ARG A 110 -7.32 12.49 7.38
C ARG A 110 -8.61 11.91 6.79
N LYS A 111 -8.81 12.05 5.47
CA LYS A 111 -9.96 11.47 4.76
C LYS A 111 -9.92 9.94 4.77
N PHE A 112 -8.74 9.36 4.99
CA PHE A 112 -8.47 7.93 5.03
C PHE A 112 -8.30 7.38 6.46
N GLY A 113 -8.58 8.22 7.47
CA GLY A 113 -8.62 7.80 8.87
C GLY A 113 -7.36 8.12 9.68
N ALA A 114 -6.37 8.83 9.13
CA ALA A 114 -5.23 9.27 9.93
C ALA A 114 -5.69 10.24 11.04
N THR A 115 -5.28 9.93 12.27
CA THR A 115 -5.52 10.79 13.44
C THR A 115 -4.42 11.85 13.59
N HIS A 116 -3.20 11.51 13.16
CA HIS A 116 -2.04 12.37 13.17
C HIS A 116 -1.27 12.23 11.85
N ALA A 117 -0.63 13.30 11.41
CA ALA A 117 0.18 13.33 10.22
C ALA A 117 1.51 14.04 10.51
N PHE A 118 2.63 13.45 10.08
CA PHE A 118 3.97 13.98 10.31
C PHE A 118 4.80 13.90 9.04
N ASN A 119 5.59 14.94 8.78
CA ASN A 119 6.53 14.93 7.68
C ASN A 119 7.77 14.10 8.06
N ALA A 120 8.12 13.13 7.21
CA ALA A 120 9.24 12.22 7.42
C ALA A 120 10.62 12.91 7.40
N THR A 121 10.71 14.14 6.90
CA THR A 121 11.96 14.93 6.89
C THR A 121 12.21 15.67 8.20
N ASP A 122 11.26 15.67 9.11
CA ASP A 122 11.42 16.27 10.45
C ASP A 122 12.46 15.48 11.24
N PRO A 123 13.55 16.11 11.71
CA PRO A 123 14.61 15.42 12.45
C PRO A 123 14.11 14.80 13.77
N ASP A 124 13.02 15.32 14.33
CA ASP A 124 12.43 14.86 15.59
C ASP A 124 11.26 13.88 15.38
N ILE A 125 11.05 13.39 14.18
CA ILE A 125 9.90 12.57 13.80
C ILE A 125 9.68 11.38 14.75
N VAL A 126 10.74 10.65 15.06
CA VAL A 126 10.65 9.46 15.94
C VAL A 126 10.18 9.84 17.34
N SER A 127 10.73 10.90 17.93
CA SER A 127 10.33 11.38 19.26
C SER A 127 8.89 11.90 19.26
N LYS A 128 8.47 12.60 18.21
CA LYS A 128 7.09 13.10 18.06
C LYS A 128 6.08 11.96 17.96
N VAL A 129 6.35 10.94 17.15
CA VAL A 129 5.48 9.76 17.05
C VAL A 129 5.41 9.03 18.38
N LYS A 130 6.54 8.80 19.05
CA LYS A 130 6.59 8.13 20.34
C LYS A 130 5.83 8.90 21.43
N ALA A 131 5.91 10.22 21.43
CA ALA A 131 5.16 11.06 22.37
C ALA A 131 3.63 10.95 22.18
N GLN A 132 3.17 10.77 20.93
CA GLN A 132 1.75 10.60 20.63
C GLN A 132 1.23 9.19 20.91
N THR A 133 2.12 8.20 21.04
CA THR A 133 1.78 6.77 21.06
C THR A 133 2.32 6.04 22.29
N ASP A 134 2.67 6.78 23.33
CA ASP A 134 3.18 6.22 24.58
C ASP A 134 4.37 5.25 24.38
N GLY A 135 5.41 5.77 23.73
CA GLY A 135 6.67 5.03 23.50
C GLY A 135 6.80 4.34 22.14
N GLY A 136 5.83 4.48 21.25
CA GLY A 136 5.83 3.97 19.90
C GLY A 136 4.53 3.27 19.51
N VAL A 137 4.38 2.96 18.22
CA VAL A 137 3.18 2.28 17.71
C VAL A 137 3.25 0.76 17.91
N HIS A 138 2.09 0.13 18.06
CA HIS A 138 1.99 -1.33 18.08
C HIS A 138 2.47 -1.93 16.76
N ILE A 139 2.06 -1.30 15.66
CA ILE A 139 2.33 -1.76 14.31
C ILE A 139 2.75 -0.60 13.44
N ALA A 140 3.89 -0.74 12.73
CA ALA A 140 4.31 0.20 11.70
C ALA A 140 4.33 -0.49 10.34
N ILE A 141 3.68 0.11 9.34
CA ILE A 141 3.61 -0.39 7.96
C ILE A 141 4.41 0.53 7.06
N GLU A 142 5.41 0.00 6.40
CA GLU A 142 6.17 0.70 5.38
C GLU A 142 5.58 0.38 4.00
N SER A 143 5.25 1.41 3.23
CA SER A 143 4.63 1.31 1.91
C SER A 143 5.23 2.26 0.86
N ALA A 144 6.33 2.92 1.18
CA ALA A 144 7.04 3.83 0.28
C ALA A 144 8.06 3.10 -0.62
N GLY A 145 8.52 1.91 -0.22
CA GLY A 145 9.49 1.12 -0.98
C GLY A 145 10.89 1.69 -0.97
N VAL A 146 11.30 2.39 0.09
CA VAL A 146 12.66 2.92 0.23
C VAL A 146 13.28 2.54 1.58
N PRO A 147 14.59 2.25 1.65
CA PRO A 147 15.25 1.79 2.88
C PRO A 147 15.00 2.69 4.08
N LYS A 148 15.16 4.01 3.93
CA LYS A 148 14.94 4.96 5.02
C LYS A 148 13.53 4.96 5.59
N ALA A 149 12.51 4.66 4.77
CA ALA A 149 11.14 4.55 5.24
C ALA A 149 10.95 3.30 6.11
N LEU A 150 11.60 2.19 5.78
CA LEU A 150 11.54 0.97 6.59
C LEU A 150 12.34 1.13 7.90
N GLU A 151 13.49 1.79 7.86
CA GLU A 151 14.25 2.15 9.05
C GLU A 151 13.41 3.03 9.98
N LEU A 152 12.77 4.07 9.44
CA LEU A 152 11.87 4.95 10.19
C LEU A 152 10.66 4.18 10.77
N ALA A 153 10.03 3.31 9.98
CA ALA A 153 8.93 2.47 10.45
C ALA A 153 9.37 1.58 11.63
N PHE A 154 10.58 1.02 11.56
CA PHE A 154 11.15 0.25 12.65
C PHE A 154 11.40 1.12 13.90
N ASP A 155 11.94 2.33 13.73
CA ASP A 155 12.30 3.21 14.84
C ASP A 155 11.09 3.77 15.60
N VAL A 156 9.95 3.98 14.93
CA VAL A 156 8.70 4.43 15.56
C VAL A 156 7.91 3.29 16.20
N THR A 157 8.28 2.04 15.97
CA THR A 157 7.65 0.86 16.57
C THR A 157 8.03 0.75 18.05
N ARG A 158 7.07 0.41 18.93
CA ARG A 158 7.31 0.22 20.36
C ARG A 158 8.04 -1.09 20.67
N ILE A 159 8.46 -1.26 21.92
CA ILE A 159 8.91 -2.56 22.46
C ILE A 159 7.79 -3.61 22.27
N GLY A 160 8.15 -4.81 21.80
CA GLY A 160 7.21 -5.89 21.47
C GLY A 160 6.35 -5.63 20.22
N GLY A 161 6.56 -4.51 19.51
CA GLY A 161 5.77 -4.14 18.35
C GLY A 161 6.21 -4.83 17.05
N LYS A 162 5.39 -4.66 16.00
CA LYS A 162 5.61 -5.26 14.68
C LYS A 162 5.88 -4.19 13.63
N THR A 163 6.92 -4.37 12.82
CA THR A 163 7.17 -3.58 11.62
C THR A 163 6.90 -4.43 10.39
N VAL A 164 6.12 -3.93 9.44
CA VAL A 164 5.74 -4.64 8.21
C VAL A 164 6.26 -3.89 6.99
N ALA A 165 7.09 -4.57 6.20
CA ALA A 165 7.60 -4.08 4.92
C ALA A 165 6.64 -4.51 3.80
N ALA A 166 5.84 -3.59 3.29
CA ALA A 166 4.93 -3.79 2.17
C ALA A 166 5.41 -3.10 0.89
N GLY A 167 6.26 -2.09 1.00
CA GLY A 167 6.91 -1.45 -0.13
C GLY A 167 7.96 -2.35 -0.79
N LEU A 168 8.14 -2.22 -2.10
CA LEU A 168 9.13 -3.00 -2.87
C LEU A 168 10.22 -2.08 -3.41
N PRO A 169 11.39 -2.02 -2.77
CA PRO A 169 12.55 -1.31 -3.29
C PRO A 169 13.23 -2.08 -4.44
N SER A 170 14.17 -1.44 -5.13
CA SER A 170 15.08 -2.16 -6.03
C SER A 170 15.83 -3.27 -5.26
N PRO A 171 16.07 -4.45 -5.88
CA PRO A 171 16.77 -5.57 -5.23
C PRO A 171 18.17 -5.22 -4.70
N SER A 172 18.82 -4.18 -5.20
CA SER A 172 20.13 -3.71 -4.76
C SER A 172 20.08 -2.83 -3.49
N ARG A 173 18.89 -2.49 -2.99
CA ARG A 173 18.73 -1.62 -1.82
C ARG A 173 18.66 -2.44 -0.54
N ASN A 174 19.50 -2.09 0.42
CA ASN A 174 19.57 -2.71 1.74
C ASN A 174 19.09 -1.74 2.82
N VAL A 175 18.62 -2.27 3.94
CA VAL A 175 18.24 -1.53 5.15
C VAL A 175 19.26 -1.81 6.26
N SER A 176 19.45 -0.85 7.16
CA SER A 176 20.27 -1.01 8.36
C SER A 176 19.40 -0.95 9.60
N ILE A 177 19.24 -2.09 10.27
CA ILE A 177 18.41 -2.20 11.48
C ILE A 177 19.30 -2.76 12.60
N SER A 178 19.21 -2.17 13.79
CA SER A 178 19.96 -2.61 14.96
C SER A 178 19.53 -4.01 15.38
N HIS A 179 20.43 -4.98 15.25
CA HIS A 179 20.22 -6.35 15.73
C HIS A 179 19.97 -6.37 17.26
N PHE A 180 20.71 -5.55 18.00
CA PHE A 180 20.50 -5.43 19.44
C PHE A 180 19.08 -4.97 19.77
N VAL A 181 18.59 -3.91 19.11
CA VAL A 181 17.22 -3.40 19.34
C VAL A 181 16.17 -4.43 18.96
N LEU A 182 16.36 -5.13 17.83
CA LEU A 182 15.45 -6.19 17.39
C LEU A 182 15.30 -7.27 18.47
N GLY A 183 16.39 -7.76 19.03
CA GLY A 183 16.38 -8.81 20.07
C GLY A 183 16.01 -8.30 21.44
N ALA A 184 16.69 -7.26 21.95
CA ALA A 184 16.51 -6.77 23.30
C ALA A 184 15.14 -6.12 23.57
N GLN A 185 14.48 -5.65 22.52
CA GLN A 185 13.14 -5.05 22.58
C GLN A 185 12.03 -5.97 22.04
N GLU A 186 12.34 -7.22 21.74
CA GLU A 186 11.38 -8.21 21.21
C GLU A 186 10.56 -7.69 20.01
N ARG A 187 11.15 -6.81 19.19
CA ARG A 187 10.50 -6.28 17.99
C ARG A 187 10.50 -7.34 16.90
N SER A 188 9.47 -7.30 16.04
CA SER A 188 9.44 -8.15 14.84
C SER A 188 9.47 -7.32 13.57
N LEU A 189 10.15 -7.84 12.54
CA LEU A 189 10.15 -7.32 11.18
C LEU A 189 9.62 -8.40 10.25
N LYS A 190 8.56 -8.10 9.50
CA LYS A 190 7.86 -9.05 8.64
C LYS A 190 7.65 -8.47 7.25
N GLY A 191 7.94 -9.24 6.21
CA GLY A 191 7.59 -8.88 4.83
C GLY A 191 6.12 -9.12 4.53
N SER A 192 5.55 -8.30 3.64
CA SER A 192 4.17 -8.40 3.18
C SER A 192 4.10 -8.20 1.68
N TYR A 193 4.20 -9.28 0.92
CA TYR A 193 4.04 -9.23 -0.52
C TYR A 193 2.56 -9.30 -0.88
N MET A 194 2.05 -8.29 -1.62
CA MET A 194 0.63 -8.17 -1.99
C MET A 194 -0.32 -8.32 -0.80
N GLY A 195 0.10 -7.83 0.38
CA GLY A 195 -0.69 -7.93 1.61
C GLY A 195 -0.83 -9.34 2.18
N SER A 196 0.03 -10.27 1.81
CA SER A 196 -0.11 -11.70 2.13
C SER A 196 -1.49 -12.25 1.75
N CYS A 197 -2.10 -11.68 0.70
CA CYS A 197 -3.43 -12.04 0.23
C CYS A 197 -3.44 -13.25 -0.69
N ILE A 198 -4.53 -13.97 -0.62
CA ILE A 198 -4.98 -14.90 -1.66
C ILE A 198 -6.09 -14.17 -2.43
N PRO A 199 -5.85 -13.69 -3.69
CA PRO A 199 -6.78 -12.81 -4.39
C PRO A 199 -8.22 -13.32 -4.45
N SER A 200 -8.42 -14.61 -4.76
CA SER A 200 -9.74 -15.24 -4.85
C SER A 200 -10.50 -15.29 -3.52
N ARG A 201 -9.79 -15.26 -2.40
CA ARG A 201 -10.37 -15.22 -1.05
C ARG A 201 -10.59 -13.79 -0.56
N ASP A 202 -9.59 -12.92 -0.75
CA ASP A 202 -9.53 -11.65 -0.03
C ASP A 202 -10.16 -10.49 -0.82
N ILE A 203 -10.09 -10.49 -2.16
CA ILE A 203 -10.77 -9.46 -2.97
C ILE A 203 -12.29 -9.46 -2.70
N PRO A 204 -13.01 -10.60 -2.68
CA PRO A 204 -14.43 -10.60 -2.31
C PRO A 204 -14.71 -10.03 -0.92
N LYS A 205 -13.83 -10.28 0.07
CA LYS A 205 -13.97 -9.70 1.41
C LYS A 205 -13.84 -8.18 1.38
N PHE A 206 -12.81 -7.66 0.69
CA PHE A 206 -12.60 -6.21 0.59
C PHE A 206 -13.74 -5.54 -0.18
N LEU A 207 -14.31 -6.20 -1.18
CA LEU A 207 -15.51 -5.71 -1.88
C LEU A 207 -16.73 -5.66 -0.97
N THR A 208 -16.93 -6.68 -0.14
CA THR A 208 -18.01 -6.65 0.87
C THR A 208 -17.82 -5.48 1.83
N MET A 209 -16.60 -5.24 2.31
CA MET A 209 -16.29 -4.10 3.17
C MET A 209 -16.51 -2.76 2.45
N TYR A 210 -16.21 -2.69 1.16
CA TYR A 210 -16.48 -1.51 0.33
C TYR A 210 -18.00 -1.26 0.19
N GLN A 211 -18.77 -2.27 -0.16
CA GLN A 211 -20.24 -2.17 -0.29
C GLN A 211 -20.93 -1.77 1.03
N GLN A 212 -20.33 -2.13 2.16
CA GLN A 212 -20.78 -1.74 3.50
C GLN A 212 -20.28 -0.33 3.92
N GLY A 213 -19.49 0.34 3.09
CA GLY A 213 -18.91 1.66 3.40
C GLY A 213 -17.77 1.63 4.42
N ILE A 214 -17.26 0.44 4.77
CA ILE A 214 -16.16 0.25 5.72
C ILE A 214 -14.81 0.60 5.07
N LEU A 215 -14.57 0.12 3.84
CA LEU A 215 -13.42 0.50 3.03
C LEU A 215 -13.88 1.50 1.94
N ARG A 216 -13.44 2.73 2.04
CA ARG A 216 -13.80 3.80 1.10
C ARG A 216 -12.88 3.78 -0.13
N ILE A 217 -12.94 2.70 -0.91
CA ILE A 217 -12.11 2.49 -2.10
C ILE A 217 -12.37 3.59 -3.15
N ASP A 218 -13.60 4.08 -3.23
CA ASP A 218 -14.02 5.22 -4.04
C ASP A 218 -13.16 6.47 -3.83
N HIS A 219 -12.71 6.72 -2.61
CA HIS A 219 -11.84 7.86 -2.29
C HIS A 219 -10.42 7.74 -2.85
N LEU A 220 -9.97 6.53 -3.23
CA LEU A 220 -8.65 6.31 -3.83
C LEU A 220 -8.64 6.57 -5.32
N ALA A 221 -9.78 6.44 -6.00
CA ALA A 221 -9.91 6.69 -7.43
C ALA A 221 -9.62 8.17 -7.70
N GLY A 222 -8.63 8.43 -8.52
CA GLY A 222 -8.29 9.74 -9.04
C GLY A 222 -8.84 9.94 -10.44
N ASP A 223 -8.13 10.74 -11.24
CA ASP A 223 -8.55 11.07 -12.59
C ASP A 223 -8.61 9.82 -13.48
N GLN A 224 -9.58 9.83 -14.39
CA GLN A 224 -9.67 8.85 -15.47
C GLN A 224 -8.92 9.38 -16.69
N ILE A 225 -8.12 8.53 -17.32
CA ILE A 225 -7.35 8.86 -18.53
C ILE A 225 -7.61 7.83 -19.63
N LYS A 226 -7.35 8.22 -20.86
CA LYS A 226 -7.35 7.33 -22.01
C LYS A 226 -5.98 6.66 -22.20
N LEU A 227 -5.92 5.64 -23.04
CA LEU A 227 -4.69 4.92 -23.33
C LEU A 227 -3.61 5.83 -23.96
N GLU A 228 -4.01 6.81 -24.77
CA GLU A 228 -3.13 7.79 -25.41
C GLU A 228 -2.39 8.64 -24.40
N ASP A 229 -3.01 8.93 -23.23
CA ASP A 229 -2.47 9.83 -22.21
C ASP A 229 -1.55 9.09 -21.21
N LEU A 230 -1.34 7.78 -21.38
CA LEU A 230 -0.64 6.94 -20.41
C LEU A 230 0.78 7.42 -20.09
N ASN A 231 1.53 7.87 -21.10
CA ASN A 231 2.91 8.33 -20.91
C ASN A 231 2.96 9.64 -20.10
N GLU A 232 2.02 10.55 -20.36
CA GLU A 232 1.91 11.79 -19.57
C GLU A 232 1.52 11.49 -18.11
N ALA A 233 0.60 10.55 -17.90
CA ALA A 233 0.24 10.11 -16.56
C ALA A 233 1.43 9.52 -15.80
N PHE A 234 2.29 8.73 -16.43
CA PHE A 234 3.53 8.25 -15.80
C PHE A 234 4.49 9.38 -15.44
N ASP A 235 4.59 10.41 -16.27
CA ASP A 235 5.45 11.56 -15.98
C ASP A 235 4.90 12.41 -14.81
N LEU A 236 3.57 12.54 -14.70
CA LEU A 236 2.92 13.17 -13.55
C LEU A 236 3.14 12.35 -12.26
N MET A 237 3.03 11.02 -12.34
CA MET A 237 3.32 10.14 -11.20
C MET A 237 4.74 10.29 -10.68
N LYS A 238 5.74 10.43 -11.56
CA LYS A 238 7.15 10.66 -11.17
C LYS A 238 7.34 11.98 -10.42
N LYS A 239 6.52 12.99 -10.71
CA LYS A 239 6.52 14.29 -10.02
C LYS A 239 5.80 14.27 -8.68
N GLY A 240 5.21 13.13 -8.29
CA GLY A 240 4.52 12.96 -7.01
C GLY A 240 3.05 13.42 -7.02
N GLY A 241 2.52 13.82 -8.18
CA GLY A 241 1.12 14.23 -8.34
C GLY A 241 0.16 13.03 -8.35
N ALA A 242 -1.11 13.32 -8.05
CA ALA A 242 -2.31 12.47 -8.10
C ALA A 242 -2.36 11.26 -7.15
N LEU A 243 -3.57 10.97 -6.70
CA LEU A 243 -3.94 9.70 -6.07
C LEU A 243 -3.72 8.54 -7.06
N ARG A 244 -4.69 7.75 -7.35
CA ARG A 244 -4.61 6.66 -8.35
C ARG A 244 -5.32 7.06 -9.63
N THR A 245 -4.54 7.39 -10.67
CA THR A 245 -5.08 7.56 -12.03
C THR A 245 -5.58 6.21 -12.55
N VAL A 246 -6.78 6.20 -13.09
CA VAL A 246 -7.41 5.00 -13.67
C VAL A 246 -7.46 5.14 -15.19
N LEU A 247 -6.88 4.17 -15.88
CA LEU A 247 -6.94 4.11 -17.34
C LEU A 247 -8.27 3.44 -17.75
N VAL A 248 -9.01 4.14 -18.59
CA VAL A 248 -10.24 3.63 -19.23
C VAL A 248 -9.94 3.45 -20.71
N PRO A 249 -9.89 2.20 -21.22
CA PRO A 249 -9.60 1.88 -22.62
C PRO A 249 -10.65 2.42 -23.59
#